data_39b39a5904c4c3eba0903ea149eff078
#
_entry.id   39b39a5904c4c3eba0903ea149eff078
#
_cell.length_a   1.000
_cell.length_b   1.000
_cell.length_c   1.000
_cell.angle_alpha   90.00
_cell.angle_beta   90.00
_cell.angle_gamma   90.00
#
_symmetry.space_group_name_H-M   'P 1'
#
loop_
_entity.id
_entity.type
_entity.pdbx_description
1 polymer ?
#
loop_
_entity_poly.entity_id
_entity_poly.type
_entity_poly.pdbx_seq_one_letter_code
_entity_poly.pdbx_strand_id
1 'polypeptide(L)' 'MTYNFDPERWYENEYSALKALHKMGNLTDVEFEKACSDLLNRYEEMAARLDGTYQLPK' A
#
# COMPACT_ATOMS: atom_id res chain seq x y z
N MET A 1 11.69 -22.68 3.79
CA MET A 1 12.18 -21.40 3.37
C MET A 1 11.38 -20.26 3.98
N THR A 2 12.06 -19.28 4.36
CA THR A 2 11.42 -18.16 5.04
C THR A 2 10.98 -17.13 4.05
N TYR A 3 9.77 -16.74 4.17
CA TYR A 3 9.24 -15.69 3.34
C TYR A 3 9.10 -14.42 4.18
N ASN A 4 9.83 -13.40 3.79
CA ASN A 4 9.79 -12.14 4.50
C ASN A 4 9.10 -11.10 3.66
N PHE A 5 7.88 -10.85 3.97
CA PHE A 5 7.15 -9.80 3.31
C PHE A 5 7.24 -8.54 4.14
N ASP A 6 7.71 -7.49 3.52
CA ASP A 6 7.89 -6.21 4.21
C ASP A 6 6.81 -5.26 3.71
N PRO A 7 5.81 -4.98 4.53
CA PRO A 7 4.73 -4.09 4.10
C PRO A 7 5.22 -2.68 3.83
N GLU A 8 6.22 -2.22 4.55
CA GLU A 8 6.76 -0.90 4.30
C GLU A 8 7.36 -0.82 2.91
N ARG A 9 8.11 -1.85 2.55
CA ARG A 9 8.73 -1.88 1.25
C ARG A 9 7.69 -1.97 0.15
N TRP A 10 6.68 -2.78 0.37
CA TRP A 10 5.60 -2.89 -0.58
C TRP A 10 4.92 -1.54 -0.76
N TYR A 11 4.68 -0.86 0.33
CA TYR A 11 4.03 0.44 0.28
C TYR A 11 4.87 1.44 -0.50
N GLU A 12 6.16 1.47 -0.23
CA GLU A 12 7.06 2.37 -0.93
C GLU A 12 7.10 2.10 -2.42
N ASN A 13 7.13 0.83 -2.78
CA ASN A 13 7.14 0.46 -4.18
C ASN A 13 5.88 0.91 -4.89
N GLU A 14 4.75 0.68 -4.26
CA GLU A 14 3.47 1.07 -4.84
C GLU A 14 3.35 2.59 -4.92
N TYR A 15 3.80 3.25 -3.89
CA TYR A 15 3.75 4.70 -3.86
C TYR A 15 4.63 5.29 -4.95
N SER A 16 5.82 4.73 -5.12
CA SER A 16 6.72 5.19 -6.16
C SER A 16 6.11 5.02 -7.55
N ALA A 17 5.43 3.91 -7.75
CA ALA A 17 4.76 3.67 -9.02
C ALA A 17 3.67 4.71 -9.27
N LEU A 18 2.90 5.01 -8.23
CA LEU A 18 1.85 6.02 -8.34
C LEU A 18 2.44 7.39 -8.66
N LYS A 19 3.52 7.73 -7.98
CA LYS A 19 4.18 9.00 -8.24
C LYS A 19 4.67 9.08 -9.68
N ALA A 20 5.22 8.01 -10.18
CA ALA A 20 5.70 7.99 -11.56
C ALA A 20 4.55 8.18 -12.53
N LEU A 21 3.44 7.52 -12.30
CA LEU A 21 2.28 7.67 -13.15
C LEU A 21 1.75 9.09 -13.14
N HIS A 22 1.71 9.67 -11.95
CA HIS A 22 1.24 11.04 -11.80
C HIS A 22 2.18 12.01 -12.53
N LYS A 23 3.48 11.78 -12.37
CA LYS A 23 4.47 12.63 -13.00
C LYS A 23 4.39 12.55 -14.50
N MET A 24 4.09 11.37 -15.02
CA MET A 24 3.96 11.18 -16.47
C MET A 24 2.66 11.71 -17.03
N GLY A 25 1.77 12.15 -16.16
CA GLY A 25 0.49 12.66 -16.61
C GLY A 25 -0.56 11.60 -16.80
N ASN A 26 -0.31 10.40 -16.36
CA ASN A 26 -1.29 9.31 -16.46
C ASN A 26 -2.32 9.34 -15.36
N LEU A 27 -2.06 10.10 -14.31
CA LEU A 27 -2.99 10.26 -13.20
C LEU A 27 -3.20 11.73 -12.94
N THR A 28 -4.45 12.11 -12.72
CA THR A 28 -4.74 13.47 -12.30
C THR A 28 -4.46 13.59 -10.80
N ASP A 29 -4.48 14.83 -10.32
CA ASP A 29 -4.26 15.06 -8.90
C ASP A 29 -5.29 14.31 -8.06
N VAL A 30 -6.55 14.35 -8.49
CA VAL A 30 -7.60 13.67 -7.76
C VAL A 30 -7.39 12.16 -7.77
N GLU A 31 -7.04 11.65 -8.93
CA GLU A 31 -6.81 10.20 -9.04
C GLU A 31 -5.63 9.78 -8.19
N PHE A 32 -4.60 10.59 -8.19
CA PHE A 32 -3.42 10.29 -7.39
C PHE A 32 -3.76 10.26 -5.91
N GLU A 33 -4.52 11.24 -5.46
CA GLU A 33 -4.93 11.28 -4.06
C GLU A 33 -5.76 10.07 -3.68
N LYS A 34 -6.69 9.70 -4.54
CA LYS A 34 -7.51 8.52 -4.26
C LYS A 34 -6.67 7.27 -4.20
N ALA A 35 -5.75 7.15 -5.14
CA ALA A 35 -4.89 5.97 -5.18
C ALA A 35 -4.03 5.90 -3.92
N CYS A 36 -3.51 7.01 -3.47
CA CYS A 36 -2.70 7.04 -2.26
C CYS A 36 -3.51 6.66 -1.04
N SER A 37 -4.72 7.17 -0.96
CA SER A 37 -5.60 6.85 0.16
C SER A 37 -5.91 5.35 0.18
N ASP A 38 -6.21 4.80 -0.97
CA ASP A 38 -6.48 3.38 -1.09
C ASP A 38 -5.26 2.56 -0.72
N LEU A 39 -4.11 3.02 -1.17
CA LEU A 39 -2.86 2.34 -0.85
C LEU A 39 -2.60 2.32 0.64
N LEU A 40 -2.84 3.43 1.29
CA LEU A 40 -2.65 3.51 2.73
C LEU A 40 -3.57 2.54 3.46
N ASN A 41 -4.81 2.48 3.03
CA ASN A 41 -5.75 1.54 3.63
C ASN A 41 -5.27 0.11 3.52
N ARG A 42 -4.77 -0.24 2.35
CA ARG A 42 -4.24 -1.59 2.15
C ARG A 42 -3.02 -1.85 3.01
N TYR A 43 -2.18 -0.85 3.12
CA TYR A 43 -0.99 -0.98 3.93
C TYR A 43 -1.36 -1.24 5.38
N GLU A 44 -2.31 -0.49 5.90
CA GLU A 44 -2.71 -0.65 7.29
C GLU A 44 -3.33 -2.03 7.51
N GLU A 45 -4.11 -2.49 6.57
CA GLU A 45 -4.68 -3.82 6.66
C GLU A 45 -3.60 -4.89 6.72
N MET A 46 -2.63 -4.77 5.85
CA MET A 46 -1.56 -5.74 5.79
C MET A 46 -0.72 -5.71 7.05
N ALA A 47 -0.42 -4.51 7.53
CA ALA A 47 0.39 -4.39 8.74
C ALA A 47 -0.30 -5.02 9.92
N ALA A 48 -1.61 -4.83 10.01
CA ALA A 48 -2.36 -5.41 11.11
C ALA A 48 -2.30 -6.93 11.07
N ARG A 49 -2.40 -7.50 9.88
CA ARG A 49 -2.33 -8.95 9.74
C ARG A 49 -0.97 -9.49 10.10
N LEU A 50 0.06 -8.79 9.66
CA LEU A 50 1.42 -9.26 9.88
C LEU A 50 1.86 -9.09 11.32
N ASP A 51 1.20 -8.21 12.03
CA ASP A 51 1.51 -8.01 13.44
C ASP A 51 1.12 -9.19 14.30
N GLY A 52 0.37 -10.09 13.74
CA GLY A 52 -0.12 -11.19 14.55
C GLY A 52 -1.26 -10.81 15.43
N THR A 53 -1.66 -9.56 15.38
CA THR A 53 -2.81 -9.12 16.15
C THR A 53 -4.10 -9.36 15.40
N TYR A 54 -3.98 -9.74 14.17
CA TYR A 54 -5.17 -10.03 13.38
C TYR A 54 -5.86 -11.24 13.97
N GLN A 55 -7.06 -11.05 14.38
CA GLN A 55 -7.82 -12.10 14.99
C GLN A 55 -8.92 -12.52 14.08
N LEU A 56 -9.00 -13.80 13.87
CA LEU A 56 -10.13 -14.31 13.12
C LEU A 56 -11.38 -14.14 13.95
N PRO A 57 -12.45 -13.74 13.33
CA PRO A 57 -13.72 -13.68 14.06
C PRO A 57 -14.05 -15.06 14.54
N LYS A 58 -14.41 -15.11 15.76
CA LYS A 58 -14.76 -16.40 16.32
C LYS A 58 -16.22 -16.60 16.26
#